data_c47171288b877d69696555fe60b02fcc
#
_entry.id   c47171288b877d69696555fe60b02fcc
#
_cell.length_a   1.000
_cell.length_b   1.000
_cell.length_c   1.000
_cell.angle_alpha   90.00
_cell.angle_beta   90.00
_cell.angle_gamma   90.00
#
_symmetry.space_group_name_H-M   'P 1'
#
loop_
_entity.id
_entity.type
_entity.pdbx_description
1 polymer ?
#
loop_
_entity_poly.entity_id
_entity_poly.type
_entity_poly.pdbx_seq_one_letter_code
_entity_poly.pdbx_strand_id
1 'polypeptide(L)'
;MFLEAKPDGRIRTLVDLRFRNENSIADHSQIPNQQTILHTVARGKYPSKIDLSDACFQTRVDPNDVKYNTIKTLYGGFTSQVMMEGDMNAPATLVRVMEALYHDELGKFIWIYIDDIFIFSNTFEEHIEQVKHTCRKLKDHKFYANPKKSVCFAAKLNILGHMIDDKDLHPAPEKIRNIMDWTRPNDQKELQRFNGMVNYISRLMPHATTITVPLTELTRDEEWLWTDLQEAAF
;
A
#
# COMPACT_ATOMS: atom_id res chain seq x y z
N MET A 1 -2.81 5.57 -24.08
CA MET A 1 -3.14 6.46 -22.93
C MET A 1 -4.60 6.23 -22.60
N PHE A 2 -4.93 5.95 -21.33
CA PHE A 2 -6.27 5.66 -20.85
C PHE A 2 -6.65 6.67 -19.78
N LEU A 3 -7.94 6.95 -19.66
CA LEU A 3 -8.47 7.81 -18.61
C LEU A 3 -9.27 6.95 -17.64
N GLU A 4 -8.93 7.01 -16.36
CA GLU A 4 -9.63 6.31 -15.29
C GLU A 4 -10.24 7.33 -14.33
N ALA A 5 -11.49 7.15 -13.98
CA ALA A 5 -12.14 7.99 -12.96
C ALA A 5 -11.70 7.55 -11.56
N LYS A 6 -11.14 8.47 -10.77
CA LYS A 6 -10.88 8.23 -9.34
C LYS A 6 -12.20 8.32 -8.55
N PRO A 7 -12.32 7.65 -7.39
CA PRO A 7 -13.52 7.74 -6.54
C PRO A 7 -13.90 9.16 -6.12
N ASP A 8 -12.93 10.08 -6.11
CA ASP A 8 -13.13 11.50 -5.78
C ASP A 8 -13.54 12.37 -6.98
N GLY A 9 -13.88 11.75 -8.13
CA GLY A 9 -14.30 12.41 -9.37
C GLY A 9 -13.18 12.99 -10.22
N ARG A 10 -11.94 12.93 -9.77
CA ARG A 10 -10.78 13.32 -10.60
C ARG A 10 -10.50 12.27 -11.66
N ILE A 11 -9.90 12.69 -12.77
CA ILE A 11 -9.46 11.79 -13.83
C ILE A 11 -7.99 11.47 -13.62
N ARG A 12 -7.65 10.18 -13.61
CA ARG A 12 -6.29 9.68 -13.68
C ARG A 12 -5.94 9.38 -15.13
N THR A 13 -4.84 9.91 -15.59
CA THR A 13 -4.29 9.58 -16.91
C THR A 13 -3.32 8.41 -16.73
N LEU A 14 -3.64 7.29 -17.35
CA LEU A 14 -2.79 6.10 -17.37
C LEU A 14 -2.11 5.96 -18.72
N VAL A 15 -0.84 5.64 -18.69
CA VAL A 15 -0.05 5.33 -19.89
C VAL A 15 0.16 3.83 -19.95
N ASP A 16 0.03 3.25 -21.15
CA ASP A 16 0.40 1.85 -21.35
C ASP A 16 1.93 1.73 -21.38
N LEU A 17 2.49 1.24 -20.29
CA LEU A 17 3.92 1.06 -20.10
C LEU A 17 4.35 -0.41 -20.23
N ARG A 18 3.46 -1.32 -20.66
CA ARG A 18 3.77 -2.76 -20.73
C ARG A 18 5.01 -3.04 -21.54
N PHE A 19 5.10 -2.49 -22.75
CA PHE A 19 6.29 -2.65 -23.62
C PHE A 19 7.58 -2.13 -22.96
N ARG A 20 7.50 -1.01 -22.26
CA ARG A 20 8.65 -0.46 -21.52
C ARG A 20 9.03 -1.37 -20.35
N ASN A 21 8.07 -1.83 -19.60
CA ASN A 21 8.28 -2.72 -18.46
C ASN A 21 8.92 -4.04 -18.88
N GLU A 22 8.49 -4.62 -19.99
CA GLU A 22 9.08 -5.85 -20.58
C GLU A 22 10.55 -5.66 -21.00
N ASN A 23 10.96 -4.44 -21.33
CA ASN A 23 12.31 -4.09 -21.75
C ASN A 23 13.12 -3.40 -20.63
N SER A 24 12.61 -3.35 -19.41
CA SER A 24 13.28 -2.76 -18.26
C SER A 24 13.83 -3.86 -17.35
N ILE A 25 14.98 -3.59 -16.75
CA ILE A 25 15.53 -4.48 -15.70
C ILE A 25 14.74 -4.24 -14.43
N ALA A 26 14.20 -5.32 -13.84
CA ALA A 26 13.44 -5.25 -12.60
C ALA A 26 14.33 -4.82 -11.44
N ASP A 27 13.87 -3.84 -10.68
CA ASP A 27 14.49 -3.44 -9.42
C ASP A 27 13.91 -4.31 -8.28
N HIS A 28 14.73 -5.14 -7.69
CA HIS A 28 14.36 -6.04 -6.60
C HIS A 28 14.65 -5.43 -5.22
N SER A 29 14.76 -4.11 -5.11
CA SER A 29 14.87 -3.44 -3.81
C SER A 29 13.71 -3.84 -2.91
N GLN A 30 14.04 -4.20 -1.67
CA GLN A 30 13.05 -4.72 -0.73
C GLN A 30 12.09 -3.61 -0.31
N ILE A 31 10.81 -3.85 -0.51
CA ILE A 31 9.76 -3.05 0.11
C ILE A 31 9.67 -3.48 1.58
N PRO A 32 9.62 -2.54 2.54
CA PRO A 32 9.55 -2.87 3.96
C PRO A 32 8.41 -3.82 4.30
N ASN A 33 8.64 -4.73 5.23
CA ASN A 33 7.64 -5.70 5.63
C ASN A 33 6.47 -5.01 6.33
N GLN A 34 5.27 -5.15 5.78
CA GLN A 34 4.05 -4.53 6.29
C GLN A 34 3.80 -4.84 7.77
N GLN A 35 4.10 -6.06 8.22
CA GLN A 35 3.87 -6.47 9.61
C GLN A 35 4.82 -5.79 10.57
N THR A 36 6.09 -5.63 10.18
CA THR A 36 7.05 -4.87 10.98
C THR A 36 6.54 -3.44 11.17
N ILE A 37 6.03 -2.82 10.11
CA ILE A 37 5.43 -1.48 10.16
C ILE A 37 4.24 -1.47 11.11
N LEU A 38 3.25 -2.36 10.90
CA LEU A 38 2.03 -2.44 11.70
C LEU A 38 2.33 -2.62 13.19
N HIS A 39 3.17 -3.61 13.53
CA HIS A 39 3.53 -3.87 14.94
C HIS A 39 4.32 -2.74 15.58
N THR A 40 5.18 -2.07 14.81
CA THR A 40 5.98 -0.97 15.37
C THR A 40 5.11 0.26 15.57
N VAL A 41 4.28 0.62 14.59
CA VAL A 41 3.39 1.78 14.69
C VAL A 41 2.32 1.57 15.76
N ALA A 42 1.79 0.34 15.93
CA ALA A 42 0.81 0.00 16.95
C ALA A 42 1.35 0.12 18.40
N ARG A 43 2.69 0.06 18.57
CA ARG A 43 3.31 0.28 19.90
C ARG A 43 3.36 1.76 20.29
N GLY A 44 3.26 2.65 19.33
CA GLY A 44 3.23 4.09 19.57
C GLY A 44 1.86 4.55 20.04
N LYS A 45 1.81 5.37 21.08
CA LYS A 45 0.55 5.91 21.63
C LYS A 45 -0.10 6.97 20.71
N TYR A 46 0.71 7.69 19.96
CA TYR A 46 0.27 8.76 19.05
C TYR A 46 0.71 8.42 17.63
N PRO A 47 -0.18 7.91 16.77
CA PRO A 47 0.13 7.65 15.37
C PRO A 47 -0.32 8.79 14.46
N SER A 48 0.41 8.98 13.38
CA SER A 48 0.03 9.82 12.23
C SER A 48 0.38 9.14 10.92
N LYS A 49 -0.40 9.43 9.90
CA LYS A 49 -0.17 9.01 8.51
C LYS A 49 -0.10 10.24 7.62
N ILE A 50 0.95 10.36 6.84
CA ILE A 50 1.07 11.34 5.77
C ILE A 50 1.05 10.59 4.43
N ASP A 51 0.09 10.94 3.57
CA ASP A 51 -0.08 10.42 2.21
C ASP A 51 0.57 11.42 1.24
N LEU A 52 1.45 10.96 0.34
CA LEU A 52 2.07 11.82 -0.66
C LEU A 52 1.14 12.01 -1.86
N SER A 53 1.01 13.25 -2.32
CA SER A 53 0.19 13.58 -3.49
C SER A 53 0.86 13.08 -4.77
N ASP A 54 0.25 12.11 -5.46
CA ASP A 54 0.72 11.64 -6.78
C ASP A 54 2.26 11.43 -6.79
N ALA A 55 2.78 10.67 -5.83
CA ALA A 55 4.20 10.60 -5.44
C ALA A 55 5.15 10.28 -6.60
N CYS A 56 4.72 9.44 -7.56
CA CYS A 56 5.52 9.15 -8.75
C CYS A 56 5.84 10.41 -9.55
N PHE A 57 4.86 11.29 -9.73
CA PHE A 57 5.05 12.53 -10.50
C PHE A 57 5.89 13.59 -9.77
N GLN A 58 6.20 13.36 -8.51
CA GLN A 58 7.12 14.23 -7.75
C GLN A 58 8.58 13.77 -7.86
N THR A 59 8.83 12.58 -8.38
CA THR A 59 10.16 12.01 -8.55
C THR A 59 10.66 12.25 -9.97
N ARG A 60 11.79 12.94 -10.13
CA ARG A 60 12.39 13.22 -11.42
C ARG A 60 13.11 12.01 -11.98
N VAL A 61 13.03 11.84 -13.30
CA VAL A 61 13.83 10.88 -14.05
C VAL A 61 15.21 11.50 -14.32
N ASP A 62 16.26 10.67 -14.31
CA ASP A 62 17.61 11.11 -14.70
C ASP A 62 17.57 11.75 -16.10
N PRO A 63 18.21 12.92 -16.32
CA PRO A 63 18.20 13.61 -17.60
C PRO A 63 18.67 12.73 -18.77
N ASN A 64 19.56 11.77 -18.53
CA ASN A 64 20.04 10.84 -19.58
C ASN A 64 18.99 9.80 -19.97
N ASP A 65 18.01 9.51 -19.09
CA ASP A 65 16.98 8.49 -19.27
C ASP A 65 15.63 9.10 -19.69
N VAL A 66 15.47 10.42 -19.62
CA VAL A 66 14.24 11.13 -20.03
C VAL A 66 13.77 10.73 -21.43
N LYS A 67 14.68 10.49 -22.37
CA LYS A 67 14.39 10.03 -23.74
C LYS A 67 13.59 8.72 -23.79
N TYR A 68 13.78 7.83 -22.82
CA TYR A 68 13.05 6.56 -22.73
C TYR A 68 11.65 6.72 -22.13
N ASN A 69 11.34 7.91 -21.62
CA ASN A 69 10.07 8.26 -20.99
C ASN A 69 9.11 8.97 -21.96
N THR A 70 9.23 8.65 -23.28
CA THR A 70 8.46 9.29 -24.35
C THR A 70 7.16 8.54 -24.61
N ILE A 71 6.06 9.28 -24.67
CA ILE A 71 4.71 8.79 -24.94
C ILE A 71 4.30 9.28 -26.32
N LYS A 72 3.82 8.38 -27.18
CA LYS A 72 3.18 8.75 -28.44
C LYS A 72 1.71 9.06 -28.24
N THR A 73 1.27 10.19 -28.75
CA THR A 73 -0.13 10.62 -28.78
C THR A 73 -0.55 11.01 -30.19
N LEU A 74 -1.84 11.30 -30.37
CA LEU A 74 -2.36 11.82 -31.63
C LEU A 74 -1.74 13.18 -32.02
N TYR A 75 -1.20 13.92 -31.07
CA TYR A 75 -0.60 15.24 -31.26
C TYR A 75 0.94 15.20 -31.35
N GLY A 76 1.53 14.01 -31.39
CA GLY A 76 2.98 13.82 -31.44
C GLY A 76 3.56 13.08 -30.24
N GLY A 77 4.89 13.11 -30.10
CA GLY A 77 5.61 12.52 -29.01
C GLY A 77 5.78 13.53 -27.86
N PHE A 78 5.46 13.11 -26.63
CA PHE A 78 5.68 13.88 -25.42
C PHE A 78 6.59 13.09 -24.47
N THR A 79 7.56 13.77 -23.90
CA THR A 79 8.54 13.14 -23.00
C THR A 79 8.30 13.62 -21.59
N SER A 80 8.04 12.68 -20.66
CA SER A 80 7.89 13.00 -19.25
C SER A 80 9.26 13.13 -18.58
N GLN A 81 9.44 14.20 -17.80
CA GLN A 81 10.63 14.42 -16.98
C GLN A 81 10.50 13.83 -15.57
N VAL A 82 9.33 13.26 -15.27
CA VAL A 82 9.04 12.65 -13.97
C VAL A 82 8.63 11.20 -14.17
N MET A 83 8.77 10.44 -13.10
CA MET A 83 8.39 9.03 -13.06
C MET A 83 6.88 8.89 -13.30
N MET A 84 6.48 7.91 -14.08
CA MET A 84 5.08 7.69 -14.43
C MET A 84 4.47 6.57 -13.57
N GLU A 85 3.18 6.74 -13.24
CA GLU A 85 2.41 5.65 -12.65
C GLU A 85 2.30 4.47 -13.63
N GLY A 86 2.49 3.25 -13.11
CA GLY A 86 2.51 2.02 -13.93
C GLY A 86 3.90 1.61 -14.40
N ASP A 87 4.93 2.40 -14.12
CA ASP A 87 6.32 1.96 -14.28
C ASP A 87 6.63 0.84 -13.28
N MET A 88 7.17 -0.26 -13.77
CA MET A 88 7.49 -1.45 -12.98
C MET A 88 8.37 -1.13 -11.77
N ASN A 89 9.34 -0.23 -11.93
CA ASN A 89 10.31 0.13 -10.90
C ASN A 89 9.89 1.35 -10.06
N ALA A 90 8.74 1.96 -10.35
CA ALA A 90 8.30 3.16 -9.65
C ALA A 90 8.14 2.95 -8.13
N PRO A 91 7.51 1.86 -7.63
CA PRO A 91 7.39 1.62 -6.20
C PRO A 91 8.76 1.48 -5.51
N ALA A 92 9.67 0.69 -6.07
CA ALA A 92 11.01 0.48 -5.52
C ALA A 92 11.83 1.77 -5.51
N THR A 93 11.76 2.55 -6.58
CA THR A 93 12.44 3.85 -6.68
C THR A 93 11.91 4.83 -5.64
N LEU A 94 10.59 4.92 -5.47
CA LEU A 94 9.98 5.81 -4.48
C LEU A 94 10.39 5.44 -3.05
N VAL A 95 10.36 4.14 -2.72
CA VAL A 95 10.82 3.64 -1.41
C VAL A 95 12.27 4.05 -1.16
N ARG A 96 13.19 3.83 -2.12
CA ARG A 96 14.60 4.24 -1.96
C ARG A 96 14.78 5.74 -1.75
N VAL A 97 14.02 6.55 -2.50
CA VAL A 97 14.08 8.02 -2.35
C VAL A 97 13.62 8.44 -0.96
N MET A 98 12.52 7.85 -0.48
CA MET A 98 12.00 8.15 0.85
C MET A 98 12.90 7.60 1.97
N GLU A 99 13.46 6.41 1.81
CA GLU A 99 14.43 5.83 2.74
C GLU A 99 15.70 6.67 2.83
N ALA A 100 16.22 7.16 1.71
CA ALA A 100 17.35 8.07 1.70
C ALA A 100 17.01 9.39 2.41
N LEU A 101 15.81 9.93 2.18
CA LEU A 101 15.34 11.17 2.82
C LEU A 101 15.21 11.01 4.33
N TYR A 102 14.72 9.89 4.83
CA TYR A 102 14.44 9.64 6.25
C TYR A 102 15.36 8.60 6.88
N HIS A 103 16.58 8.43 6.34
CA HIS A 103 17.53 7.39 6.77
C HIS A 103 17.75 7.37 8.29
N ASP A 104 17.90 8.55 8.90
CA ASP A 104 18.19 8.69 10.33
C ASP A 104 16.97 8.46 11.23
N GLU A 105 15.77 8.58 10.69
CA GLU A 105 14.50 8.48 11.40
C GLU A 105 13.81 7.12 11.26
N LEU A 106 14.15 6.37 10.21
CA LEU A 106 13.57 5.07 9.93
C LEU A 106 13.74 4.09 11.10
N GLY A 107 12.63 3.44 11.45
CA GLY A 107 12.58 2.49 12.57
C GLY A 107 12.61 3.13 13.97
N LYS A 108 12.96 4.42 14.09
CA LYS A 108 12.94 5.16 15.37
C LYS A 108 11.55 5.74 15.66
N PHE A 109 11.01 6.51 14.70
CA PHE A 109 9.69 7.13 14.82
C PHE A 109 8.99 7.29 13.46
N ILE A 110 9.60 6.84 12.37
CA ILE A 110 9.04 6.84 11.00
C ILE A 110 9.15 5.44 10.41
N TRP A 111 8.10 5.04 9.72
CA TRP A 111 8.12 3.99 8.71
C TRP A 111 7.53 4.49 7.41
N ILE A 112 7.99 3.92 6.29
CA ILE A 112 7.55 4.28 4.95
C ILE A 112 7.08 3.03 4.24
N TYR A 113 5.94 3.14 3.58
CA TYR A 113 5.42 2.09 2.71
C TYR A 113 4.91 2.71 1.43
N ILE A 114 5.72 2.61 0.37
CA ILE A 114 5.48 3.21 -0.94
C ILE A 114 5.28 4.73 -0.80
N ASP A 115 4.05 5.22 -0.87
CA ASP A 115 3.65 6.64 -0.80
C ASP A 115 3.11 7.07 0.59
N ASP A 116 3.00 6.14 1.52
CA ASP A 116 2.53 6.38 2.88
C ASP A 116 3.69 6.53 3.87
N ILE A 117 3.70 7.60 4.65
CA ILE A 117 4.65 7.84 5.74
C ILE A 117 3.90 7.71 7.07
N PHE A 118 4.33 6.78 7.92
CA PHE A 118 3.78 6.54 9.25
C PHE A 118 4.70 7.10 10.31
N ILE A 119 4.17 7.94 11.19
CA ILE A 119 4.88 8.55 12.32
C ILE A 119 4.24 8.02 13.60
N PHE A 120 5.05 7.63 14.57
CA PHE A 120 4.58 7.09 15.83
C PHE A 120 5.45 7.55 17.00
N SER A 121 4.84 7.84 18.15
CA SER A 121 5.51 8.38 19.32
C SER A 121 4.82 7.93 20.60
N ASN A 122 5.52 8.01 21.71
CA ASN A 122 4.99 7.64 23.02
C ASN A 122 4.40 8.82 23.79
N THR A 123 4.86 10.07 23.49
CA THR A 123 4.33 11.29 24.11
C THR A 123 3.78 12.24 23.04
N PHE A 124 2.85 13.09 23.43
CA PHE A 124 2.23 14.05 22.54
C PHE A 124 3.20 15.14 22.06
N GLU A 125 4.06 15.60 22.96
CA GLU A 125 5.07 16.62 22.72
C GLU A 125 6.09 16.15 21.68
N GLU A 126 6.62 14.91 21.86
CA GLU A 126 7.51 14.29 20.86
C GLU A 126 6.82 14.17 19.52
N HIS A 127 5.55 13.76 19.51
CA HIS A 127 4.81 13.56 18.27
C HIS A 127 4.66 14.84 17.47
N ILE A 128 4.38 15.97 18.15
CA ILE A 128 4.31 17.29 17.51
C ILE A 128 5.63 17.62 16.80
N GLU A 129 6.75 17.45 17.49
CA GLU A 129 8.06 17.79 16.91
C GLU A 129 8.44 16.83 15.77
N GLN A 130 8.13 15.55 15.88
CA GLN A 130 8.38 14.54 14.85
C GLN A 130 7.54 14.80 13.59
N VAL A 131 6.26 15.13 13.73
CA VAL A 131 5.40 15.52 12.60
C VAL A 131 5.92 16.80 11.94
N LYS A 132 6.28 17.82 12.71
CA LYS A 132 6.88 19.05 12.18
C LYS A 132 8.18 18.77 11.43
N HIS A 133 9.05 17.94 12.00
CA HIS A 133 10.31 17.54 11.39
C HIS A 133 10.08 16.83 10.05
N THR A 134 9.17 15.87 10.02
CA THR A 134 8.77 15.16 8.80
C THR A 134 8.27 16.12 7.73
N CYS A 135 7.37 17.03 8.08
CA CYS A 135 6.84 18.03 7.15
C CYS A 135 7.92 19.01 6.64
N ARG A 136 8.88 19.41 7.48
CA ARG A 136 10.01 20.26 7.05
C ARG A 136 10.87 19.54 6.02
N LYS A 137 11.26 18.29 6.28
CA LYS A 137 12.04 17.48 5.33
C LYS A 137 11.32 17.33 3.98
N LEU A 138 10.01 17.03 3.98
CA LEU A 138 9.21 16.97 2.75
C LEU A 138 9.28 18.30 2.00
N LYS A 139 9.03 19.42 2.69
CA LYS A 139 9.06 20.77 2.11
C LYS A 139 10.41 21.11 1.50
N ASP A 140 11.51 20.84 2.22
CA ASP A 140 12.87 21.17 1.81
C ASP A 140 13.28 20.38 0.55
N HIS A 141 12.78 19.15 0.43
CA HIS A 141 13.00 18.28 -0.75
C HIS A 141 11.88 18.36 -1.79
N LYS A 142 10.95 19.32 -1.63
CA LYS A 142 9.86 19.60 -2.58
C LYS A 142 8.90 18.43 -2.80
N PHE A 143 8.67 17.61 -1.76
CA PHE A 143 7.61 16.64 -1.74
C PHE A 143 6.34 17.23 -1.11
N TYR A 144 5.21 16.96 -1.73
CA TYR A 144 3.91 17.49 -1.31
C TYR A 144 3.02 16.38 -0.79
N ALA A 145 2.52 16.57 0.43
CA ALA A 145 1.53 15.70 1.04
C ALA A 145 0.11 16.03 0.57
N ASN A 146 -0.77 15.06 0.63
CA ASN A 146 -2.20 15.22 0.41
C ASN A 146 -2.92 15.47 1.75
N PRO A 147 -3.34 16.72 2.06
CA PRO A 147 -3.96 17.02 3.35
C PRO A 147 -5.28 16.29 3.60
N LYS A 148 -6.01 15.93 2.52
CA LYS A 148 -7.31 15.25 2.63
C LYS A 148 -7.19 13.78 2.99
N LYS A 149 -6.05 13.17 2.65
CA LYS A 149 -5.76 11.75 2.93
C LYS A 149 -4.81 11.56 4.11
N SER A 150 -4.07 12.61 4.49
CA SER A 150 -3.20 12.60 5.65
C SER A 150 -4.01 12.75 6.93
N VAL A 151 -3.66 11.97 7.94
CA VAL A 151 -4.32 11.97 9.25
C VAL A 151 -3.26 12.12 10.32
N CYS A 152 -3.29 13.23 11.03
CA CYS A 152 -2.34 13.51 12.10
C CYS A 152 -3.03 13.42 13.47
N PHE A 153 -2.28 12.95 14.49
CA PHE A 153 -2.76 12.85 15.87
C PHE A 153 -4.05 12.03 16.01
N ALA A 154 -4.13 10.91 15.32
CA ALA A 154 -5.33 10.09 15.28
C ALA A 154 -5.48 9.24 16.54
N ALA A 155 -6.67 9.21 17.12
CA ALA A 155 -7.04 8.21 18.12
C ALA A 155 -7.26 6.83 17.50
N LYS A 156 -7.62 6.79 16.20
CA LYS A 156 -7.75 5.58 15.39
C LYS A 156 -7.19 5.86 14.01
N LEU A 157 -6.34 4.98 13.53
CA LEU A 157 -5.67 5.17 12.25
C LEU A 157 -5.76 3.90 11.40
N ASN A 158 -6.20 4.06 10.14
CA ASN A 158 -6.17 2.98 9.17
C ASN A 158 -4.78 2.95 8.51
N ILE A 159 -4.05 1.88 8.71
CA ILE A 159 -2.72 1.64 8.18
C ILE A 159 -2.73 0.32 7.43
N LEU A 160 -2.40 0.35 6.13
CA LEU A 160 -2.25 -0.87 5.32
C LEU A 160 -3.45 -1.83 5.48
N GLY A 161 -4.68 -1.28 5.49
CA GLY A 161 -5.91 -2.07 5.64
C GLY A 161 -6.15 -2.66 7.04
N HIS A 162 -5.46 -2.16 8.05
CA HIS A 162 -5.66 -2.48 9.45
C HIS A 162 -5.99 -1.21 10.23
N MET A 163 -6.79 -1.33 11.26
CA MET A 163 -7.11 -0.24 12.18
C MET A 163 -6.21 -0.37 13.42
N ILE A 164 -5.49 0.70 13.71
CA ILE A 164 -4.76 0.86 14.98
C ILE A 164 -5.55 1.81 15.86
N ASP A 165 -5.78 1.46 17.10
CA ASP A 165 -6.33 2.33 18.12
C ASP A 165 -5.52 2.23 19.42
N ASP A 166 -6.00 2.86 20.49
CA ASP A 166 -5.36 2.87 21.81
C ASP A 166 -5.29 1.51 22.51
N LYS A 167 -5.98 0.51 21.98
CA LYS A 167 -6.09 -0.82 22.58
C LYS A 167 -5.26 -1.85 21.84
N ASP A 168 -5.37 -1.91 20.52
CA ASP A 168 -4.71 -2.95 19.73
C ASP A 168 -4.78 -2.67 18.20
N LEU A 169 -4.23 -3.64 17.45
CA LEU A 169 -4.28 -3.74 16.01
C LEU A 169 -5.45 -4.64 15.59
N HIS A 170 -6.38 -4.11 14.82
CA HIS A 170 -7.57 -4.80 14.34
C HIS A 170 -7.63 -4.83 12.82
N PRO A 171 -8.30 -5.82 12.19
CA PRO A 171 -8.64 -5.73 10.78
C PRO A 171 -9.51 -4.50 10.52
N ALA A 172 -9.32 -3.82 9.40
CA ALA A 172 -10.19 -2.72 9.02
C ALA A 172 -11.65 -3.22 8.88
N PRO A 173 -12.66 -2.50 9.42
CA PRO A 173 -14.07 -2.94 9.39
C PRO A 173 -14.59 -3.23 7.99
N GLU A 174 -14.08 -2.54 6.99
CA GLU A 174 -14.38 -2.77 5.58
C GLU A 174 -13.92 -4.16 5.12
N LYS A 175 -12.73 -4.60 5.55
CA LYS A 175 -12.22 -5.94 5.21
C LYS A 175 -13.06 -7.05 5.83
N ILE A 176 -13.49 -6.85 7.07
CA ILE A 176 -14.39 -7.81 7.75
C ILE A 176 -15.72 -7.87 6.99
N ARG A 177 -16.33 -6.73 6.65
CA ARG A 177 -17.58 -6.70 5.87
C ARG A 177 -17.44 -7.40 4.53
N ASN A 178 -16.36 -7.12 3.80
CA ASN A 178 -16.14 -7.76 2.51
C ASN A 178 -16.05 -9.29 2.60
N ILE A 179 -15.54 -9.83 3.71
CA ILE A 179 -15.53 -11.27 3.95
C ILE A 179 -16.94 -11.79 4.32
N MET A 180 -17.64 -11.08 5.20
CA MET A 180 -18.99 -11.48 5.62
C MET A 180 -20.02 -11.42 4.49
N ASP A 181 -19.85 -10.49 3.56
CA ASP A 181 -20.73 -10.30 2.40
C ASP A 181 -20.30 -11.18 1.20
N TRP A 182 -19.25 -12.01 1.36
CA TRP A 182 -18.76 -12.86 0.27
C TRP A 182 -19.75 -13.97 -0.02
N THR A 183 -20.07 -14.14 -1.29
CA THR A 183 -20.94 -15.26 -1.73
C THR A 183 -20.13 -16.55 -1.80
N ARG A 184 -20.78 -17.69 -1.57
CA ARG A 184 -20.18 -19.00 -1.68
C ARG A 184 -19.43 -19.13 -3.02
N PRO A 185 -18.13 -19.48 -2.99
CA PRO A 185 -17.35 -19.70 -4.21
C PRO A 185 -17.90 -20.85 -5.07
N ASN A 186 -17.92 -20.64 -6.37
CA ASN A 186 -18.42 -21.64 -7.33
C ASN A 186 -17.29 -22.44 -7.98
N ASP A 187 -16.05 -22.00 -7.86
CA ASP A 187 -14.87 -22.65 -8.43
C ASP A 187 -13.62 -22.41 -7.57
N GLN A 188 -12.54 -23.13 -7.89
CA GLN A 188 -11.24 -23.01 -7.22
C GLN A 188 -10.67 -21.61 -7.28
N LYS A 189 -10.88 -20.89 -8.36
CA LYS A 189 -10.32 -19.54 -8.55
C LYS A 189 -11.01 -18.51 -7.66
N GLU A 190 -12.32 -18.62 -7.51
CA GLU A 190 -13.08 -17.81 -6.56
C GLU A 190 -12.69 -18.13 -5.12
N LEU A 191 -12.52 -19.42 -4.79
CA LEU A 191 -12.06 -19.85 -3.49
C LEU A 191 -10.64 -19.38 -3.18
N GLN A 192 -9.73 -19.38 -4.15
CA GLN A 192 -8.39 -18.81 -3.98
C GLN A 192 -8.43 -17.33 -3.66
N ARG A 193 -9.34 -16.57 -4.30
CA ARG A 193 -9.54 -15.13 -4.00
C ARG A 193 -10.08 -14.93 -2.59
N PHE A 194 -11.06 -15.73 -2.18
CA PHE A 194 -11.60 -15.71 -0.83
C PHE A 194 -10.50 -16.02 0.21
N ASN A 195 -9.79 -17.15 0.04
CA ASN A 195 -8.68 -17.52 0.92
C ASN A 195 -7.59 -16.44 0.98
N GLY A 196 -7.29 -15.78 -0.13
CA GLY A 196 -6.37 -14.65 -0.15
C GLY A 196 -6.84 -13.49 0.74
N MET A 197 -8.14 -13.17 0.72
CA MET A 197 -8.73 -12.13 1.57
C MET A 197 -8.71 -12.54 3.05
N VAL A 198 -9.09 -13.77 3.36
CA VAL A 198 -9.08 -14.30 4.74
C VAL A 198 -7.65 -14.35 5.29
N ASN A 199 -6.68 -14.82 4.50
CA ASN A 199 -5.28 -14.89 4.90
C ASN A 199 -4.70 -13.52 5.26
N TYR A 200 -5.18 -12.44 4.65
CA TYR A 200 -4.76 -11.10 4.96
C TYR A 200 -5.07 -10.70 6.41
N ILE A 201 -6.21 -11.14 6.96
CA ILE A 201 -6.65 -10.82 8.33
C ILE A 201 -6.43 -11.98 9.30
N SER A 202 -6.10 -13.18 8.82
CA SER A 202 -6.03 -14.42 9.60
C SER A 202 -5.10 -14.34 10.81
N ARG A 203 -4.05 -13.55 10.71
CA ARG A 203 -3.06 -13.36 11.80
C ARG A 203 -3.62 -12.62 13.00
N LEU A 204 -4.73 -11.90 12.82
CA LEU A 204 -5.45 -11.21 13.88
C LEU A 204 -6.66 -12.02 14.38
N MET A 205 -6.87 -13.22 13.83
CA MET A 205 -7.99 -14.10 14.16
C MET A 205 -7.45 -15.37 14.86
N PRO A 206 -7.84 -15.63 16.11
CA PRO A 206 -7.50 -16.89 16.78
C PRO A 206 -7.98 -18.09 15.94
N HIS A 207 -7.13 -19.09 15.80
CA HIS A 207 -7.44 -20.35 15.10
C HIS A 207 -7.83 -20.24 13.63
N ALA A 208 -7.65 -19.09 12.98
CA ALA A 208 -8.02 -18.89 11.57
C ALA A 208 -7.44 -19.98 10.65
N THR A 209 -6.18 -20.35 10.83
CA THR A 209 -5.53 -21.39 10.02
C THR A 209 -6.25 -22.74 10.13
N THR A 210 -6.68 -23.11 11.34
CA THR A 210 -7.39 -24.38 11.56
C THR A 210 -8.77 -24.37 10.89
N ILE A 211 -9.48 -23.24 10.99
CA ILE A 211 -10.80 -23.05 10.40
C ILE A 211 -10.71 -23.12 8.86
N THR A 212 -9.68 -22.53 8.26
CA THR A 212 -9.57 -22.44 6.79
C THR A 212 -8.92 -23.66 6.12
N VAL A 213 -8.49 -24.68 6.88
CA VAL A 213 -7.89 -25.90 6.31
C VAL A 213 -8.76 -26.53 5.23
N PRO A 214 -10.08 -26.85 5.46
CA PRO A 214 -10.90 -27.50 4.44
C PRO A 214 -11.02 -26.66 3.15
N LEU A 215 -11.06 -25.35 3.27
CA LEU A 215 -11.12 -24.43 2.12
C LEU A 215 -9.78 -24.39 1.36
N THR A 216 -8.67 -24.47 2.09
CA THR A 216 -7.34 -24.46 1.49
C THR A 216 -7.04 -25.77 0.76
N GLU A 217 -7.45 -26.91 1.32
CA GLU A 217 -7.32 -28.22 0.69
C GLU A 217 -8.11 -28.27 -0.62
N LEU A 218 -9.36 -27.83 -0.62
CA LEU A 218 -10.19 -27.80 -1.84
C LEU A 218 -9.58 -26.96 -2.98
N THR A 219 -8.71 -26.00 -2.69
CA THR A 219 -7.99 -25.26 -3.74
C THR A 219 -6.89 -26.07 -4.43
N ARG A 220 -6.53 -27.24 -3.90
CA ARG A 220 -5.47 -28.12 -4.42
C ARG A 220 -6.02 -29.39 -5.07
N ASP A 221 -7.28 -29.73 -4.77
CA ASP A 221 -7.92 -30.93 -5.30
C ASP A 221 -8.13 -30.84 -6.81
N GLU A 222 -8.04 -31.97 -7.51
CA GLU A 222 -8.29 -32.05 -8.95
C GLU A 222 -9.78 -31.86 -9.27
N GLU A 223 -10.66 -32.29 -8.35
CA GLU A 223 -12.11 -32.22 -8.50
C GLU A 223 -12.68 -31.15 -7.53
N TRP A 224 -13.56 -30.30 -8.05
CA TRP A 224 -14.29 -29.34 -7.24
C TRP A 224 -15.48 -30.02 -6.53
N LEU A 225 -15.32 -30.28 -5.23
CA LEU A 225 -16.37 -30.87 -4.41
C LEU A 225 -16.59 -30.07 -3.14
N TRP A 226 -17.67 -29.31 -3.08
CA TRP A 226 -18.08 -28.54 -1.91
C TRP A 226 -18.96 -29.39 -1.00
N THR A 227 -18.48 -29.71 0.19
CA THR A 227 -19.15 -30.53 1.20
C THR A 227 -19.54 -29.71 2.42
N ASP A 228 -20.20 -30.38 3.39
CA ASP A 228 -20.54 -29.74 4.69
C ASP A 228 -19.29 -29.25 5.45
N LEU A 229 -18.11 -29.83 5.21
CA LEU A 229 -16.85 -29.36 5.82
C LEU A 229 -16.45 -27.99 5.28
N GLN A 230 -16.55 -27.78 3.98
CA GLN A 230 -16.26 -26.49 3.38
C GLN A 230 -17.32 -25.45 3.77
N GLU A 231 -18.60 -25.86 3.82
CA GLU A 231 -19.69 -25.00 4.24
C GLU A 231 -19.53 -24.52 5.68
N ALA A 232 -19.11 -25.40 6.58
CA ALA A 232 -18.87 -25.03 7.98
C ALA A 232 -17.62 -24.17 8.20
N ALA A 233 -16.66 -24.23 7.26
CA ALA A 233 -15.42 -23.44 7.31
C ALA A 233 -15.55 -22.06 6.64
N PHE A 234 -16.54 -21.92 5.74
CA PHE A 234 -16.87 -20.69 5.04
C PHE A 234 -17.79 -19.78 5.87
#